data_a2594f5514bdea25690c2aebc730c242
#
_entry.id   a2594f5514bdea25690c2aebc730c242
#
_cell.length_a   1.000
_cell.length_b   1.000
_cell.length_c   1.000
_cell.angle_alpha   90.00
_cell.angle_beta   90.00
_cell.angle_gamma   90.00
#
_symmetry.space_group_name_H-M   'P 1'
#
loop_
_entity.id
_entity.type
_entity.pdbx_description
1 polymer ?
#
loop_
_entity_poly.entity_id
_entity_poly.type
_entity_poly.pdbx_seq_one_letter_code
_entity_poly.pdbx_strand_id
1 'polypeptide(L)'
;MRGMDEMQETLFTTVKLEDFVPADHPLRPIRLLVNQALKRLNGLFSVIYADSGRASIAPEKLVRALLLQVFYSVRSERMLMEQMQYNLLFRWFVGLAIEDTVWNHSVFSKNRDRLLEHEVVESFFTEVMRLADKQGLLSREHFSVDGTLIQAWASHKSFRRKDGSDDPPPGSGRNAEADWKGERRSNETHESSTDADSRLYKKSKQSPAILCYQGHILMENRSGLVVGAVVSHADGFAERASALRLLDCVPGTHAKTVGADKAYDTHDFVNDCRARNVTPHVARNDARPGGSAIDDRTSRHAGYQMSQIIRKRIEEHFGWGKTVGRIRQTVYRGIKRVDQHFKLTMVASNLTRMARIMDEVLTGAVQ
;
A
#
# COMPACT_ATOMS: atom_id res chain seq x y z
N MET A 1 9.44 -26.33 8.24
CA MET A 1 9.08 -26.87 6.91
C MET A 1 7.91 -26.08 6.34
N ARG A 2 7.92 -25.84 5.05
CA ARG A 2 6.81 -25.19 4.32
C ARG A 2 5.58 -26.12 4.36
N GLY A 3 4.38 -25.58 4.62
CA GLY A 3 3.12 -26.30 4.44
C GLY A 3 2.74 -26.39 2.96
N MET A 4 1.96 -27.39 2.59
CA MET A 4 1.50 -27.60 1.21
C MET A 4 0.35 -26.64 0.87
N ASP A 5 0.39 -26.06 -0.33
CA ASP A 5 -0.70 -25.22 -0.87
C ASP A 5 -1.68 -26.09 -1.66
N GLU A 6 -2.19 -27.12 -0.98
CA GLU A 6 -3.18 -28.05 -1.54
C GLU A 6 -4.48 -27.93 -0.75
N MET A 7 -5.60 -28.01 -1.46
CA MET A 7 -6.93 -28.18 -0.87
C MET A 7 -7.30 -29.65 -1.06
N GLN A 8 -7.15 -30.42 0.02
CA GLN A 8 -7.48 -31.84 0.00
C GLN A 8 -8.99 -31.99 0.19
N GLU A 9 -9.70 -32.31 -0.88
CA GLU A 9 -11.11 -32.72 -0.80
C GLU A 9 -11.20 -34.18 -0.29
N THR A 10 -12.11 -34.42 0.65
CA THR A 10 -12.35 -35.78 1.12
C THR A 10 -13.09 -36.61 0.05
N LEU A 11 -12.82 -37.91 0.00
CA LEU A 11 -13.40 -38.83 -0.98
C LEU A 11 -14.94 -38.87 -0.96
N PHE A 12 -15.56 -38.43 0.12
CA PHE A 12 -17.01 -38.49 0.37
C PHE A 12 -17.66 -37.14 0.45
N THR A 13 -16.96 -36.03 0.11
CA THR A 13 -17.56 -34.73 0.07
C THR A 13 -18.50 -34.61 -1.13
N THR A 14 -19.80 -34.51 -0.87
CA THR A 14 -20.84 -34.34 -1.92
C THR A 14 -20.92 -32.92 -2.44
N VAL A 15 -20.20 -31.98 -1.83
CA VAL A 15 -20.29 -30.53 -2.12
C VAL A 15 -18.91 -29.93 -2.23
N LYS A 16 -18.62 -29.31 -3.38
CA LYS A 16 -17.37 -28.58 -3.62
C LYS A 16 -17.52 -27.11 -3.29
N LEU A 17 -16.54 -26.51 -2.60
CA LEU A 17 -16.53 -25.07 -2.35
C LEU A 17 -16.61 -24.23 -3.62
N GLU A 18 -16.10 -24.75 -4.73
CA GLU A 18 -16.17 -24.13 -6.05
C GLU A 18 -17.61 -23.89 -6.51
N ASP A 19 -18.54 -24.78 -6.15
CA ASP A 19 -19.95 -24.73 -6.56
C ASP A 19 -20.76 -23.69 -5.76
N PHE A 20 -20.29 -23.31 -4.56
CA PHE A 20 -20.93 -22.28 -3.73
C PHE A 20 -20.60 -20.85 -4.16
N VAL A 21 -19.51 -20.65 -4.85
CA VAL A 21 -19.12 -19.31 -5.28
C VAL A 21 -19.74 -19.01 -6.63
N PRO A 22 -20.59 -17.96 -6.75
CA PRO A 22 -21.20 -17.61 -8.04
C PRO A 22 -20.16 -17.46 -9.16
N ALA A 23 -20.52 -17.86 -10.38
CA ALA A 23 -19.61 -17.83 -11.52
C ALA A 23 -19.12 -16.40 -11.86
N ASP A 24 -19.93 -15.40 -11.61
CA ASP A 24 -19.69 -13.98 -11.81
C ASP A 24 -19.08 -13.26 -10.58
N HIS A 25 -18.73 -14.00 -9.52
CA HIS A 25 -18.21 -13.39 -8.30
C HIS A 25 -16.87 -12.68 -8.54
N PRO A 26 -16.71 -11.42 -8.12
CA PRO A 26 -15.52 -10.60 -8.41
C PRO A 26 -14.19 -11.20 -7.92
N LEU A 27 -14.19 -12.05 -6.91
CA LEU A 27 -12.98 -12.71 -6.43
C LEU A 27 -12.48 -13.82 -7.36
N ARG A 28 -13.27 -14.31 -8.32
CA ARG A 28 -12.82 -15.36 -9.25
C ARG A 28 -11.66 -14.92 -10.13
N PRO A 29 -11.77 -13.85 -10.91
CA PRO A 29 -10.64 -13.36 -11.70
C PRO A 29 -9.48 -12.90 -10.81
N ILE A 30 -9.75 -12.31 -9.65
CA ILE A 30 -8.71 -11.92 -8.69
C ILE A 30 -7.94 -13.16 -8.20
N ARG A 31 -8.62 -14.25 -7.82
CA ARG A 31 -7.99 -15.49 -7.37
C ARG A 31 -7.08 -16.10 -8.43
N LEU A 32 -7.47 -16.04 -9.69
CA LEU A 32 -6.63 -16.49 -10.81
C LEU A 32 -5.34 -15.68 -10.92
N LEU A 33 -5.43 -14.34 -10.88
CA LEU A 33 -4.26 -13.45 -10.90
C LEU A 33 -3.34 -13.70 -9.71
N VAL A 34 -3.92 -13.82 -8.50
CA VAL A 34 -3.17 -14.12 -7.26
C VAL A 34 -2.43 -15.45 -7.37
N ASN A 35 -3.11 -16.51 -7.84
CA ASN A 35 -2.49 -17.82 -8.00
C ASN A 35 -1.34 -17.81 -9.01
N GLN A 36 -1.50 -17.07 -10.12
CA GLN A 36 -0.45 -16.91 -11.12
C GLN A 36 0.79 -16.19 -10.54
N ALA A 37 0.59 -15.12 -9.77
CA ALA A 37 1.67 -14.40 -9.12
C ALA A 37 2.36 -15.26 -8.06
N LEU A 38 1.61 -15.95 -7.18
CA LEU A 38 2.15 -16.81 -6.13
C LEU A 38 2.94 -18.01 -6.68
N LYS A 39 2.47 -18.62 -7.78
CA LYS A 39 3.20 -19.72 -8.45
C LYS A 39 4.61 -19.31 -8.86
N ARG A 40 4.83 -18.03 -9.21
CA ARG A 40 6.14 -17.52 -9.59
C ARG A 40 7.07 -17.26 -8.41
N LEU A 41 6.50 -17.12 -7.21
CA LEU A 41 7.26 -16.98 -5.96
C LEU A 41 7.70 -18.33 -5.36
N ASN A 42 7.39 -19.45 -6.01
CA ASN A 42 7.73 -20.77 -5.49
C ASN A 42 9.22 -20.93 -5.15
N GLY A 43 10.12 -20.39 -5.98
CA GLY A 43 11.56 -20.40 -5.70
C GLY A 43 11.92 -19.61 -4.43
N LEU A 44 11.34 -18.43 -4.25
CA LEU A 44 11.53 -17.62 -3.03
C LEU A 44 11.03 -18.39 -1.80
N PHE A 45 9.84 -19.00 -1.87
CA PHE A 45 9.29 -19.77 -0.77
C PHE A 45 10.14 -20.97 -0.39
N SER A 46 10.77 -21.65 -1.36
CA SER A 46 11.67 -22.76 -1.09
C SER A 46 12.93 -22.34 -0.33
N VAL A 47 13.40 -21.11 -0.51
CA VAL A 47 14.57 -20.57 0.22
C VAL A 47 14.20 -20.14 1.65
N ILE A 48 12.99 -19.61 1.84
CA ILE A 48 12.55 -19.07 3.14
C ILE A 48 12.26 -20.18 4.16
N TYR A 49 11.83 -21.35 3.70
CA TYR A 49 11.39 -22.44 4.57
C TYR A 49 12.41 -23.58 4.57
N ALA A 50 12.72 -24.09 5.78
CA ALA A 50 13.60 -25.24 5.91
C ALA A 50 12.98 -26.51 5.33
N ASP A 51 13.82 -27.45 4.88
CA ASP A 51 13.41 -28.71 4.27
C ASP A 51 12.86 -29.71 5.31
N SER A 52 13.15 -29.51 6.60
CA SER A 52 12.76 -30.41 7.68
C SER A 52 12.07 -29.67 8.83
N GLY A 53 11.33 -30.40 9.65
CA GLY A 53 10.63 -29.89 10.82
C GLY A 53 9.09 -29.92 10.68
N ARG A 54 8.38 -29.30 11.63
CA ARG A 54 6.91 -29.21 11.59
C ARG A 54 6.45 -28.35 10.42
N ALA A 55 5.49 -28.84 9.64
CA ALA A 55 4.86 -28.06 8.57
C ALA A 55 4.22 -26.79 9.13
N SER A 56 4.56 -25.64 8.54
CA SER A 56 3.96 -24.35 8.85
C SER A 56 2.77 -24.07 7.92
N ILE A 57 2.11 -22.93 8.09
CA ILE A 57 1.11 -22.45 7.11
C ILE A 57 1.81 -22.23 5.77
N ALA A 58 1.21 -22.70 4.68
CA ALA A 58 1.70 -22.42 3.34
C ALA A 58 1.73 -20.90 3.08
N PRO A 59 2.83 -20.32 2.59
CA PRO A 59 2.95 -18.89 2.35
C PRO A 59 1.89 -18.36 1.37
N GLU A 60 1.47 -19.16 0.41
CA GLU A 60 0.40 -18.84 -0.52
C GLU A 60 -0.94 -18.65 0.20
N LYS A 61 -1.28 -19.54 1.13
CA LYS A 61 -2.49 -19.42 1.95
C LYS A 61 -2.44 -18.19 2.85
N LEU A 62 -1.25 -17.84 3.38
CA LEU A 62 -1.05 -16.62 4.16
C LEU A 62 -1.31 -15.36 3.33
N VAL A 63 -0.73 -15.26 2.12
CA VAL A 63 -0.91 -14.08 1.25
C VAL A 63 -2.38 -13.95 0.84
N ARG A 64 -3.06 -15.03 0.47
CA ARG A 64 -4.49 -15.01 0.15
C ARG A 64 -5.34 -14.55 1.34
N ALA A 65 -5.04 -15.03 2.55
CA ALA A 65 -5.74 -14.61 3.76
C ALA A 65 -5.51 -13.13 4.09
N LEU A 66 -4.29 -12.63 3.92
CA LEU A 66 -3.98 -11.20 4.08
C LEU A 66 -4.70 -10.33 3.04
N LEU A 67 -4.84 -10.79 1.80
CA LEU A 67 -5.63 -10.10 0.77
C LEU A 67 -7.11 -10.04 1.15
N LEU A 68 -7.70 -11.13 1.69
CA LEU A 68 -9.08 -11.10 2.20
C LEU A 68 -9.24 -10.10 3.34
N GLN A 69 -8.24 -9.98 4.22
CA GLN A 69 -8.24 -8.98 5.29
C GLN A 69 -8.37 -7.56 4.73
N VAL A 70 -7.72 -7.28 3.59
CA VAL A 70 -7.83 -6.01 2.89
C VAL A 70 -9.18 -5.89 2.19
N PHE A 71 -9.57 -6.82 1.32
CA PHE A 71 -10.79 -6.74 0.50
C PHE A 71 -12.08 -6.60 1.32
N TYR A 72 -12.12 -7.24 2.48
CA TYR A 72 -13.29 -7.26 3.37
C TYR A 72 -13.14 -6.39 4.62
N SER A 73 -12.13 -5.53 4.65
CA SER A 73 -11.89 -4.60 5.79
C SER A 73 -11.86 -5.31 7.14
N VAL A 74 -11.34 -6.54 7.22
CA VAL A 74 -11.31 -7.33 8.44
C VAL A 74 -10.35 -6.71 9.46
N ARG A 75 -10.88 -6.37 10.64
CA ARG A 75 -10.17 -5.52 11.62
C ARG A 75 -8.92 -6.15 12.23
N SER A 76 -8.93 -7.44 12.43
CA SER A 76 -7.84 -8.14 13.12
C SER A 76 -7.63 -9.54 12.57
N GLU A 77 -6.46 -10.09 12.78
CA GLU A 77 -6.16 -11.47 12.41
C GLU A 77 -7.02 -12.47 13.20
N ARG A 78 -7.43 -12.15 14.43
CA ARG A 78 -8.37 -12.96 15.19
C ARG A 78 -9.72 -13.05 14.48
N MET A 79 -10.27 -11.91 14.07
CA MET A 79 -11.51 -11.87 13.30
C MET A 79 -11.36 -12.56 11.93
N LEU A 80 -10.18 -12.44 11.27
CA LEU A 80 -9.92 -13.15 10.03
C LEU A 80 -9.97 -14.66 10.21
N MET A 81 -9.34 -15.19 11.26
CA MET A 81 -9.40 -16.61 11.59
C MET A 81 -10.82 -17.06 11.89
N GLU A 82 -11.57 -16.27 12.67
CA GLU A 82 -12.98 -16.51 12.98
C GLU A 82 -13.82 -16.56 11.70
N GLN A 83 -13.70 -15.57 10.80
CA GLN A 83 -14.39 -15.59 9.51
C GLN A 83 -14.05 -16.83 8.68
N MET A 84 -12.81 -17.26 8.64
CA MET A 84 -12.40 -18.46 7.92
C MET A 84 -12.97 -19.77 8.51
N GLN A 85 -13.46 -19.78 9.74
CA GLN A 85 -14.10 -20.96 10.32
C GLN A 85 -15.42 -21.30 9.64
N TYR A 86 -16.22 -20.30 9.29
CA TYR A 86 -17.58 -20.50 8.80
C TYR A 86 -17.90 -19.83 7.45
N ASN A 87 -17.04 -18.94 6.95
CA ASN A 87 -17.25 -18.27 5.67
C ASN A 87 -16.68 -19.12 4.53
N LEU A 88 -17.56 -19.77 3.76
CA LEU A 88 -17.16 -20.65 2.65
C LEU A 88 -16.42 -19.89 1.54
N LEU A 89 -16.76 -18.63 1.26
CA LEU A 89 -16.06 -17.79 0.29
C LEU A 89 -14.61 -17.56 0.71
N PHE A 90 -14.38 -17.30 2.02
CA PHE A 90 -13.02 -17.10 2.54
C PHE A 90 -12.21 -18.38 2.45
N ARG A 91 -12.80 -19.52 2.84
CA ARG A 91 -12.16 -20.83 2.71
C ARG A 91 -11.79 -21.13 1.27
N TRP A 92 -12.74 -20.95 0.35
CA TRP A 92 -12.50 -21.11 -1.08
C TRP A 92 -11.34 -20.25 -1.59
N PHE A 93 -11.34 -18.95 -1.26
CA PHE A 93 -10.32 -18.04 -1.76
C PHE A 93 -8.92 -18.38 -1.23
N VAL A 94 -8.83 -18.79 0.04
CA VAL A 94 -7.57 -19.17 0.70
C VAL A 94 -7.08 -20.54 0.24
N GLY A 95 -7.98 -21.44 -0.12
CA GLY A 95 -7.70 -22.83 -0.46
C GLY A 95 -7.73 -23.75 0.77
N LEU A 96 -8.72 -23.57 1.64
CA LEU A 96 -9.04 -24.45 2.76
C LEU A 96 -10.25 -25.31 2.39
N ALA A 97 -10.16 -26.64 2.58
CA ALA A 97 -11.32 -27.52 2.46
C ALA A 97 -12.32 -27.29 3.60
N ILE A 98 -13.53 -27.83 3.48
CA ILE A 98 -14.60 -27.62 4.48
C ILE A 98 -14.16 -28.17 5.85
N GLU A 99 -13.47 -29.29 5.89
CA GLU A 99 -13.00 -29.95 7.11
C GLU A 99 -11.66 -29.42 7.62
N ASP A 100 -10.93 -28.59 6.83
CA ASP A 100 -9.64 -28.06 7.27
C ASP A 100 -9.78 -27.23 8.55
N THR A 101 -8.91 -27.49 9.51
CA THR A 101 -8.83 -26.68 10.72
C THR A 101 -8.20 -25.33 10.39
N VAL A 102 -8.86 -24.24 10.82
CA VAL A 102 -8.31 -22.90 10.70
C VAL A 102 -7.22 -22.66 11.74
N TRP A 103 -6.23 -21.92 11.38
CA TRP A 103 -5.06 -21.65 12.23
C TRP A 103 -5.41 -20.75 13.45
N ASN A 104 -4.62 -20.89 14.50
CA ASN A 104 -4.65 -19.96 15.60
C ASN A 104 -4.07 -18.60 15.14
N HIS A 105 -4.67 -17.48 15.57
CA HIS A 105 -4.25 -16.14 15.19
C HIS A 105 -2.78 -15.83 15.56
N SER A 106 -2.25 -16.36 16.67
CA SER A 106 -0.85 -16.14 17.05
C SER A 106 0.13 -16.90 16.14
N VAL A 107 -0.25 -18.08 15.66
CA VAL A 107 0.51 -18.82 14.63
C VAL A 107 0.49 -18.06 13.31
N PHE A 108 -0.67 -17.53 12.94
CA PHE A 108 -0.82 -16.70 11.73
C PHE A 108 0.08 -15.46 11.81
N SER A 109 0.03 -14.71 12.91
CA SER A 109 0.84 -13.50 13.11
C SER A 109 2.35 -13.77 13.00
N LYS A 110 2.84 -14.86 13.60
CA LYS A 110 4.26 -15.25 13.51
C LYS A 110 4.67 -15.58 12.06
N ASN A 111 3.81 -16.28 11.33
CA ASN A 111 4.09 -16.62 9.94
C ASN A 111 4.01 -15.39 9.02
N ARG A 112 3.08 -14.46 9.27
CA ARG A 112 3.06 -13.16 8.59
C ARG A 112 4.35 -12.38 8.82
N ASP A 113 4.85 -12.30 10.05
CA ASP A 113 6.11 -11.61 10.35
C ASP A 113 7.30 -12.22 9.59
N ARG A 114 7.31 -13.55 9.39
CA ARG A 114 8.29 -14.21 8.51
C ARG A 114 8.18 -13.72 7.06
N LEU A 115 6.97 -13.56 6.51
CA LEU A 115 6.81 -13.00 5.16
C LEU A 115 7.35 -11.56 5.07
N LEU A 116 7.22 -10.78 6.15
CA LEU A 116 7.77 -9.44 6.26
C LEU A 116 9.31 -9.44 6.23
N GLU A 117 9.93 -10.32 7.01
CA GLU A 117 11.40 -10.44 7.10
C GLU A 117 12.04 -10.77 5.74
N HIS A 118 11.33 -11.49 4.88
CA HIS A 118 11.80 -11.92 3.57
C HIS A 118 11.19 -11.12 2.39
N GLU A 119 10.62 -9.95 2.65
CA GLU A 119 10.07 -9.03 1.64
C GLU A 119 9.11 -9.68 0.64
N VAL A 120 8.34 -10.67 1.10
CA VAL A 120 7.42 -11.43 0.25
C VAL A 120 6.34 -10.55 -0.38
N VAL A 121 5.84 -9.54 0.35
CA VAL A 121 4.83 -8.61 -0.19
C VAL A 121 5.39 -7.77 -1.31
N GLU A 122 6.66 -7.34 -1.22
CA GLU A 122 7.36 -6.62 -2.30
C GLU A 122 7.51 -7.48 -3.54
N SER A 123 7.95 -8.73 -3.34
CA SER A 123 8.09 -9.70 -4.43
C SER A 123 6.74 -10.02 -5.07
N PHE A 124 5.68 -10.13 -4.27
CA PHE A 124 4.31 -10.35 -4.75
C PHE A 124 3.79 -9.14 -5.54
N PHE A 125 4.05 -7.92 -5.06
CA PHE A 125 3.73 -6.69 -5.78
C PHE A 125 4.40 -6.70 -7.17
N THR A 126 5.69 -6.99 -7.22
CA THR A 126 6.48 -7.07 -8.46
C THR A 126 5.89 -8.10 -9.43
N GLU A 127 5.50 -9.29 -8.95
CA GLU A 127 4.91 -10.31 -9.81
C GLU A 127 3.53 -9.92 -10.33
N VAL A 128 2.70 -9.25 -9.54
CA VAL A 128 1.41 -8.71 -10.01
C VAL A 128 1.63 -7.65 -11.09
N MET A 129 2.61 -6.76 -10.92
CA MET A 129 2.95 -5.76 -11.94
C MET A 129 3.49 -6.40 -13.22
N ARG A 130 4.26 -7.48 -13.10
CA ARG A 130 4.72 -8.24 -14.26
C ARG A 130 3.58 -8.94 -15.02
N LEU A 131 2.56 -9.41 -14.30
CA LEU A 131 1.34 -9.92 -14.95
C LEU A 131 0.61 -8.81 -15.69
N ALA A 132 0.48 -7.61 -15.09
CA ALA A 132 -0.12 -6.45 -15.74
C ALA A 132 0.65 -6.04 -17.01
N ASP A 133 1.98 -6.03 -16.96
CA ASP A 133 2.83 -5.72 -18.11
C ASP A 133 2.66 -6.76 -19.23
N LYS A 134 2.65 -8.04 -18.90
CA LYS A 134 2.41 -9.14 -19.85
C LYS A 134 1.04 -9.04 -20.54
N GLN A 135 0.04 -8.49 -19.85
CA GLN A 135 -1.29 -8.25 -20.41
C GLN A 135 -1.39 -6.93 -21.17
N GLY A 136 -0.27 -6.21 -21.38
CA GLY A 136 -0.24 -4.95 -22.09
C GLY A 136 -0.89 -3.77 -21.34
N LEU A 137 -1.09 -3.88 -20.02
CA LEU A 137 -1.75 -2.84 -19.22
C LEU A 137 -0.82 -1.69 -18.83
N LEU A 138 0.50 -1.81 -19.03
CA LEU A 138 1.48 -0.78 -18.62
C LEU A 138 2.12 -0.11 -19.85
N SER A 139 2.11 1.24 -19.90
CA SER A 139 2.73 2.02 -20.99
C SER A 139 4.20 2.36 -20.72
N ARG A 140 4.61 2.41 -19.46
CA ARG A 140 5.95 2.83 -18.99
C ARG A 140 6.35 4.27 -19.32
N GLU A 141 5.43 5.12 -19.81
CA GLU A 141 5.73 6.47 -20.32
C GLU A 141 5.19 7.59 -19.42
N HIS A 142 3.96 7.44 -18.96
CA HIS A 142 3.24 8.50 -18.27
C HIS A 142 2.82 8.06 -16.88
N PHE A 143 3.25 8.80 -15.87
CA PHE A 143 3.01 8.48 -14.47
C PHE A 143 2.40 9.66 -13.71
N SER A 144 1.80 9.36 -12.58
CA SER A 144 1.39 10.34 -11.57
C SER A 144 1.89 9.92 -10.20
N VAL A 145 2.29 10.87 -9.40
CA VAL A 145 2.78 10.65 -8.03
C VAL A 145 1.99 11.48 -7.04
N ASP A 146 1.72 10.91 -5.89
CA ASP A 146 1.10 11.61 -4.77
C ASP A 146 1.36 10.88 -3.46
N GLY A 147 1.10 11.55 -2.33
CA GLY A 147 1.26 11.05 -0.98
C GLY A 147 -0.01 11.16 -0.14
N THR A 148 -0.12 10.31 0.86
CA THR A 148 -1.23 10.36 1.82
C THR A 148 -0.74 10.11 3.24
N LEU A 149 -1.36 10.76 4.22
CA LEU A 149 -1.09 10.48 5.63
C LEU A 149 -1.80 9.19 6.06
N ILE A 150 -1.08 8.39 6.82
CA ILE A 150 -1.54 7.16 7.48
C ILE A 150 -1.41 7.43 8.97
N GLN A 151 -2.54 7.62 9.67
CA GLN A 151 -2.52 7.84 11.11
C GLN A 151 -1.94 6.61 11.82
N ALA A 152 -1.01 6.83 12.75
CA ALA A 152 -0.45 5.78 13.57
C ALA A 152 -1.49 5.20 14.54
N TRP A 153 -1.24 4.00 15.02
CA TRP A 153 -2.01 3.43 16.15
C TRP A 153 -1.76 4.17 17.46
N ALA A 154 -0.57 4.75 17.59
CA ALA A 154 -0.15 5.51 18.76
C ALA A 154 -1.01 6.76 18.97
N SER A 155 -1.39 7.04 20.21
CA SER A 155 -2.09 8.26 20.62
C SER A 155 -1.10 9.36 21.02
N HIS A 156 -1.55 10.62 21.03
CA HIS A 156 -0.75 11.74 21.53
C HIS A 156 -0.26 11.54 22.99
N LYS A 157 -0.97 10.76 23.80
CA LYS A 157 -0.56 10.45 25.19
C LYS A 157 0.74 9.64 25.27
N SER A 158 1.07 8.92 24.20
CA SER A 158 2.33 8.17 24.11
C SER A 158 3.51 9.01 23.64
N PHE A 159 3.30 10.25 23.20
CA PHE A 159 4.34 11.14 22.69
C PHE A 159 5.06 11.81 23.84
N ARG A 160 6.21 11.27 24.25
CA ARG A 160 6.99 11.62 25.42
C ARG A 160 8.39 12.09 25.07
N ARG A 161 9.05 12.75 25.99
CA ARG A 161 10.44 13.20 25.82
C ARG A 161 11.39 12.02 25.65
N LYS A 162 12.33 12.16 24.76
CA LYS A 162 13.38 11.14 24.47
C LYS A 162 14.40 11.00 25.61
N ASP A 163 14.59 12.06 26.39
CA ASP A 163 15.53 12.09 27.52
C ASP A 163 15.01 11.35 28.78
N GLY A 164 13.78 10.81 28.71
CA GLY A 164 13.17 10.07 29.81
C GLY A 164 12.70 10.96 30.98
N SER A 165 12.78 12.29 30.84
CA SER A 165 12.23 13.20 31.86
C SER A 165 10.69 13.15 31.79
N ASP A 166 10.03 13.25 32.96
CA ASP A 166 8.57 13.30 32.99
C ASP A 166 8.07 14.56 32.31
N ASP A 167 7.17 14.37 31.35
CA ASP A 167 6.38 15.47 30.82
C ASP A 167 5.56 16.07 31.96
N PRO A 168 5.60 17.39 32.17
CA PRO A 168 4.74 18.02 33.16
C PRO A 168 3.26 17.70 32.83
N PRO A 169 2.38 17.63 33.83
CA PRO A 169 0.98 17.25 33.62
C PRO A 169 0.33 18.21 32.63
N PRO A 170 -0.55 17.72 31.72
CA PRO A 170 -1.18 18.53 30.71
C PRO A 170 -2.00 19.68 31.36
N GLY A 171 -1.83 20.89 30.85
CA GLY A 171 -2.63 22.04 31.27
C GLY A 171 -4.11 21.88 30.90
N SER A 172 -4.99 22.70 31.48
CA SER A 172 -6.45 22.60 31.33
C SER A 172 -7.03 23.18 30.02
N GLY A 173 -6.21 23.57 29.04
CA GLY A 173 -6.65 24.20 27.79
C GLY A 173 -6.79 23.27 26.60
N ARG A 174 -7.56 23.65 25.56
CA ARG A 174 -7.76 22.89 24.31
C ARG A 174 -6.47 22.51 23.55
N ASN A 175 -5.36 23.19 23.80
CA ASN A 175 -4.05 22.97 23.20
C ASN A 175 -2.98 22.54 24.21
N ALA A 176 -3.38 22.08 25.39
CA ALA A 176 -2.49 21.68 26.46
C ALA A 176 -1.45 20.61 26.07
N GLU A 177 -1.77 19.78 25.06
CA GLU A 177 -0.87 18.76 24.51
C GLU A 177 0.11 19.30 23.46
N ALA A 178 -0.15 20.48 22.88
CA ALA A 178 0.66 21.04 21.78
C ALA A 178 1.68 22.08 22.28
N ASP A 179 1.43 22.75 23.39
CA ASP A 179 2.26 23.84 23.90
C ASP A 179 2.15 23.88 25.45
N TRP A 180 3.04 23.16 26.11
CA TRP A 180 3.11 23.16 27.57
C TRP A 180 4.13 24.20 28.05
N LYS A 181 3.70 25.20 28.76
CA LYS A 181 4.58 26.27 29.33
C LYS A 181 5.53 26.90 28.29
N GLY A 182 5.12 27.01 27.02
CA GLY A 182 5.97 27.57 25.97
C GLY A 182 6.97 26.57 25.35
N GLU A 183 6.99 25.30 25.79
CA GLU A 183 7.79 24.26 25.14
C GLU A 183 6.98 23.56 24.04
N ARG A 184 7.34 23.81 22.79
CA ARG A 184 6.71 23.15 21.65
C ARG A 184 7.22 21.72 21.53
N ARG A 185 6.32 20.72 21.64
CA ARG A 185 6.66 19.33 21.37
C ARG A 185 7.03 19.14 19.89
N SER A 186 8.21 18.62 19.64
CA SER A 186 8.72 18.34 18.29
C SER A 186 9.26 16.92 18.15
N ASN A 187 9.41 16.42 16.94
CA ASN A 187 10.01 15.11 16.68
C ASN A 187 11.50 15.02 17.06
N GLU A 188 12.15 16.16 17.27
CA GLU A 188 13.54 16.23 17.72
C GLU A 188 13.64 15.88 19.20
N THR A 189 12.72 16.39 19.99
CA THR A 189 12.73 16.28 21.46
C THR A 189 11.84 15.16 22.01
N HIS A 190 10.82 14.74 21.23
CA HIS A 190 9.82 13.76 21.65
C HIS A 190 9.68 12.61 20.64
N GLU A 191 9.25 11.46 21.15
CA GLU A 191 8.88 10.30 20.35
C GLU A 191 7.71 9.55 20.99
N SER A 192 7.04 8.70 20.23
CA SER A 192 5.97 7.88 20.78
C SER A 192 6.55 6.63 21.46
N SER A 193 6.27 6.46 22.74
CA SER A 193 6.61 5.22 23.50
C SER A 193 5.86 3.98 23.00
N THR A 194 4.77 4.16 22.25
CA THR A 194 3.98 3.07 21.68
C THR A 194 4.46 2.68 20.28
N ASP A 195 4.92 3.66 19.48
CA ASP A 195 5.34 3.49 18.11
C ASP A 195 6.40 4.54 17.75
N ALA A 196 7.67 4.23 18.04
CA ALA A 196 8.79 5.14 17.91
C ALA A 196 9.05 5.62 16.45
N ASP A 197 8.56 4.88 15.45
CA ASP A 197 8.70 5.26 14.05
C ASP A 197 7.66 6.30 13.61
N SER A 198 6.55 6.44 14.34
CA SER A 198 5.54 7.46 14.01
C SER A 198 6.05 8.88 14.28
N ARG A 199 5.65 9.83 13.45
CA ARG A 199 6.07 11.23 13.57
C ARG A 199 4.87 12.15 13.75
N LEU A 200 5.02 13.15 14.60
CA LEU A 200 4.04 14.22 14.76
C LEU A 200 4.10 15.11 13.52
N TYR A 201 3.01 15.19 12.76
CA TYR A 201 2.98 15.93 11.51
C TYR A 201 1.65 16.67 11.32
N LYS A 202 1.69 17.82 10.65
CA LYS A 202 0.54 18.63 10.24
C LYS A 202 0.47 18.70 8.72
N LYS A 203 -0.66 18.31 8.14
CA LYS A 203 -0.87 18.45 6.70
C LYS A 203 -0.95 19.92 6.25
N SER A 204 -1.51 20.79 7.09
CA SER A 204 -1.63 22.25 6.84
C SER A 204 -1.54 23.02 8.15
N LYS A 205 -1.37 24.35 8.07
CA LYS A 205 -1.35 25.22 9.26
C LYS A 205 -2.62 25.11 10.12
N GLN A 206 -3.77 24.80 9.49
CA GLN A 206 -5.08 24.72 10.16
C GLN A 206 -5.43 23.31 10.63
N SER A 207 -4.69 22.26 10.14
CA SER A 207 -4.94 20.88 10.55
C SER A 207 -4.34 20.58 11.92
N PRO A 208 -4.96 19.72 12.73
CA PRO A 208 -4.33 19.22 13.95
C PRO A 208 -3.06 18.44 13.60
N ALA A 209 -2.08 18.48 14.52
CA ALA A 209 -0.94 17.58 14.45
C ALA A 209 -1.38 16.17 14.83
N ILE A 210 -0.96 15.18 14.08
CA ILE A 210 -1.24 13.76 14.37
C ILE A 210 0.05 12.94 14.29
N LEU A 211 0.14 11.89 15.09
CA LEU A 211 1.17 10.88 14.93
C LEU A 211 0.83 10.05 13.70
N CYS A 212 1.71 10.04 12.71
CA CYS A 212 1.42 9.41 11.43
C CYS A 212 2.69 8.97 10.69
N TYR A 213 2.45 8.22 9.63
CA TYR A 213 3.35 7.91 8.54
C TYR A 213 2.87 8.60 7.27
N GLN A 214 3.68 8.55 6.24
CA GLN A 214 3.33 9.06 4.92
C GLN A 214 3.48 7.94 3.89
N GLY A 215 2.37 7.57 3.23
CA GLY A 215 2.35 6.59 2.16
C GLY A 215 2.41 7.30 0.81
N HIS A 216 3.29 6.84 -0.08
CA HIS A 216 3.52 7.41 -1.40
C HIS A 216 3.29 6.35 -2.47
N ILE A 217 2.66 6.73 -3.57
CA ILE A 217 2.46 5.85 -4.71
C ILE A 217 2.86 6.51 -6.02
N LEU A 218 3.29 5.67 -6.95
CA LEU A 218 3.48 6.01 -8.35
C LEU A 218 2.45 5.23 -9.16
N MET A 219 1.59 5.92 -9.87
CA MET A 219 0.52 5.37 -10.69
C MET A 219 0.88 5.52 -12.17
N GLU A 220 0.69 4.46 -12.94
CA GLU A 220 0.75 4.50 -14.41
C GLU A 220 -0.57 5.10 -14.94
N ASN A 221 -0.48 6.06 -15.85
CA ASN A 221 -1.62 6.91 -16.21
C ASN A 221 -2.64 6.27 -17.16
N ARG A 222 -2.24 5.31 -18.02
CA ARG A 222 -3.12 4.68 -18.99
C ARG A 222 -4.13 3.75 -18.33
N SER A 223 -3.65 2.80 -17.57
CA SER A 223 -4.48 1.83 -16.87
C SER A 223 -4.90 2.30 -15.47
N GLY A 224 -4.18 3.28 -14.91
CA GLY A 224 -4.35 3.73 -13.53
C GLY A 224 -3.90 2.69 -12.50
N LEU A 225 -2.93 1.85 -12.82
CA LEU A 225 -2.35 0.89 -11.89
C LEU A 225 -1.23 1.51 -11.07
N VAL A 226 -1.16 1.20 -9.78
CA VAL A 226 -0.06 1.58 -8.91
C VAL A 226 1.14 0.71 -9.24
N VAL A 227 2.20 1.31 -9.78
CA VAL A 227 3.43 0.61 -10.17
C VAL A 227 4.53 0.67 -9.12
N GLY A 228 4.36 1.51 -8.11
CA GLY A 228 5.27 1.60 -6.96
C GLY A 228 4.56 2.18 -5.75
N ALA A 229 4.91 1.68 -4.56
CA ALA A 229 4.35 2.13 -3.30
C ALA A 229 5.41 2.04 -2.19
N VAL A 230 5.47 3.04 -1.32
CA VAL A 230 6.40 3.09 -0.19
C VAL A 230 5.84 3.93 0.95
N VAL A 231 6.16 3.55 2.18
CA VAL A 231 5.87 4.35 3.37
C VAL A 231 7.16 4.99 3.88
N SER A 232 7.07 6.25 4.26
CA SER A 232 8.15 7.01 4.90
C SER A 232 7.74 7.57 6.26
N HIS A 233 8.70 8.08 7.01
CA HIS A 233 8.41 9.00 8.10
C HIS A 233 7.75 10.25 7.55
N ALA A 234 6.76 10.78 8.28
CA ALA A 234 6.07 12.00 7.86
C ALA A 234 6.94 13.23 8.16
N ASP A 235 7.39 13.89 7.08
CA ASP A 235 8.09 15.16 7.12
C ASP A 235 7.76 16.03 5.89
N GLY A 236 8.29 17.22 5.82
CA GLY A 236 8.02 18.16 4.71
C GLY A 236 8.76 17.84 3.39
N PHE A 237 9.65 16.86 3.38
CA PHE A 237 10.50 16.50 2.22
C PHE A 237 10.19 15.11 1.67
N ALA A 238 9.59 14.24 2.48
CA ALA A 238 9.36 12.83 2.20
C ALA A 238 8.60 12.58 0.88
N GLU A 239 7.63 13.43 0.54
CA GLU A 239 6.84 13.28 -0.70
C GLU A 239 7.75 13.35 -1.94
N ARG A 240 8.58 14.37 -2.03
CA ARG A 240 9.46 14.58 -3.19
C ARG A 240 10.56 13.53 -3.27
N ALA A 241 11.19 13.22 -2.13
CA ALA A 241 12.23 12.18 -2.06
C ALA A 241 11.68 10.80 -2.43
N SER A 242 10.49 10.44 -1.93
CA SER A 242 9.83 9.18 -2.25
C SER A 242 9.39 9.10 -3.71
N ALA A 243 8.91 10.21 -4.29
CA ALA A 243 8.56 10.28 -5.69
C ALA A 243 9.75 9.98 -6.61
N LEU A 244 10.92 10.59 -6.35
CA LEU A 244 12.14 10.34 -7.10
C LEU A 244 12.60 8.88 -6.97
N ARG A 245 12.58 8.34 -5.74
CA ARG A 245 12.90 6.94 -5.48
C ARG A 245 11.98 5.98 -6.25
N LEU A 246 10.68 6.25 -6.30
CA LEU A 246 9.73 5.43 -7.03
C LEU A 246 9.94 5.53 -8.56
N LEU A 247 10.27 6.71 -9.07
CA LEU A 247 10.64 6.90 -10.48
C LEU A 247 11.91 6.15 -10.87
N ASP A 248 12.91 6.09 -9.98
CA ASP A 248 14.13 5.33 -10.20
C ASP A 248 13.88 3.81 -10.33
N CYS A 249 12.78 3.31 -9.77
CA CYS A 249 12.37 1.90 -9.90
C CYS A 249 11.66 1.58 -11.23
N VAL A 250 11.27 2.58 -12.02
CA VAL A 250 10.59 2.36 -13.32
C VAL A 250 11.60 1.91 -14.37
N PRO A 251 11.45 0.72 -14.97
CA PRO A 251 12.38 0.19 -15.94
C PRO A 251 12.54 1.06 -17.19
N GLY A 252 13.74 1.04 -17.78
CA GLY A 252 14.07 1.70 -19.05
C GLY A 252 14.56 3.13 -18.89
N THR A 253 15.36 3.57 -19.87
CA THR A 253 16.02 4.90 -19.93
C THR A 253 15.29 5.89 -20.83
N HIS A 254 14.16 5.48 -21.46
CA HIS A 254 13.35 6.33 -22.32
C HIS A 254 12.76 7.52 -21.56
N ALA A 255 12.39 8.57 -22.31
CA ALA A 255 11.76 9.74 -21.74
C ALA A 255 10.40 9.38 -21.09
N LYS A 256 10.19 9.87 -19.88
CA LYS A 256 8.98 9.67 -19.09
C LYS A 256 8.35 11.00 -18.72
N THR A 257 7.08 10.99 -18.32
CA THR A 257 6.44 12.16 -17.72
C THR A 257 5.89 11.80 -16.33
N VAL A 258 5.90 12.75 -15.41
CA VAL A 258 5.30 12.58 -14.08
C VAL A 258 4.36 13.75 -13.75
N GLY A 259 3.07 13.43 -13.56
CA GLY A 259 2.06 14.36 -13.04
C GLY A 259 2.13 14.42 -11.52
N ALA A 260 2.17 15.63 -10.97
CA ALA A 260 2.18 15.86 -9.53
C ALA A 260 1.40 17.13 -9.15
N ASP A 261 1.06 17.27 -7.87
CA ASP A 261 0.40 18.47 -7.36
C ASP A 261 1.38 19.64 -7.18
N LYS A 262 0.85 20.82 -6.80
CA LYS A 262 1.65 22.03 -6.62
C LYS A 262 2.64 21.99 -5.44
N ALA A 263 2.54 21.02 -4.54
CA ALA A 263 3.51 20.84 -3.45
C ALA A 263 4.86 20.34 -3.98
N TYR A 264 4.86 19.68 -5.14
CA TYR A 264 6.05 19.23 -5.85
C TYR A 264 6.70 20.32 -6.72
N ASP A 265 6.09 21.51 -6.87
CA ASP A 265 6.64 22.61 -7.68
C ASP A 265 7.79 23.31 -6.94
N THR A 266 8.95 22.66 -6.96
CA THR A 266 10.22 23.16 -6.41
C THR A 266 11.33 23.01 -7.45
N HIS A 267 12.29 23.95 -7.46
CA HIS A 267 13.42 23.89 -8.40
C HIS A 267 14.18 22.58 -8.31
N ASP A 268 14.43 22.11 -7.08
CA ASP A 268 15.17 20.86 -6.85
C ASP A 268 14.43 19.67 -7.46
N PHE A 269 13.14 19.47 -7.15
CA PHE A 269 12.36 18.36 -7.69
C PHE A 269 12.26 18.39 -9.22
N VAL A 270 12.04 19.57 -9.80
CA VAL A 270 11.96 19.75 -11.26
C VAL A 270 13.31 19.40 -11.91
N ASN A 271 14.43 19.85 -11.35
CA ASN A 271 15.76 19.55 -11.85
C ASN A 271 16.09 18.07 -11.69
N ASP A 272 15.77 17.46 -10.54
CA ASP A 272 15.98 16.04 -10.27
C ASP A 272 15.17 15.14 -11.20
N CYS A 273 13.94 15.51 -11.56
CA CYS A 273 13.16 14.82 -12.58
C CYS A 273 13.84 14.90 -13.95
N ARG A 274 14.26 16.10 -14.36
CA ARG A 274 14.93 16.33 -15.66
C ARG A 274 16.25 15.55 -15.76
N ALA A 275 17.02 15.50 -14.67
CA ALA A 275 18.27 14.71 -14.61
C ALA A 275 18.02 13.20 -14.82
N ARG A 276 16.81 12.71 -14.55
CA ARG A 276 16.36 11.32 -14.74
C ARG A 276 15.67 11.06 -16.08
N ASN A 277 15.73 12.00 -17.02
CA ASN A 277 14.98 11.98 -18.27
C ASN A 277 13.46 11.89 -18.05
N VAL A 278 12.96 12.52 -16.97
CA VAL A 278 11.54 12.61 -16.65
C VAL A 278 11.08 14.05 -16.82
N THR A 279 10.08 14.29 -17.67
CA THR A 279 9.43 15.60 -17.82
C THR A 279 8.43 15.82 -16.67
N PRO A 280 8.65 16.83 -15.80
CA PRO A 280 7.77 17.07 -14.67
C PRO A 280 6.51 17.84 -15.10
N HIS A 281 5.38 17.15 -15.17
CA HIS A 281 4.06 17.76 -15.35
C HIS A 281 3.46 18.13 -13.99
N VAL A 282 4.16 18.98 -13.24
CA VAL A 282 3.74 19.44 -11.91
C VAL A 282 2.80 20.62 -12.04
N ALA A 283 1.75 20.65 -11.23
CA ALA A 283 0.84 21.79 -11.18
C ALA A 283 1.58 23.07 -10.70
N ARG A 284 1.50 24.16 -11.45
CA ARG A 284 2.21 25.40 -11.18
C ARG A 284 1.76 26.02 -9.86
N ASN A 285 2.72 26.55 -9.11
CA ASN A 285 2.51 27.29 -7.88
C ASN A 285 2.98 28.76 -8.05
N ASP A 286 2.24 29.51 -8.82
CA ASP A 286 2.57 30.90 -9.13
C ASP A 286 2.48 31.84 -7.90
N ALA A 287 1.81 31.41 -6.83
CA ALA A 287 1.73 32.19 -5.57
C ALA A 287 2.98 32.04 -4.68
N ARG A 288 3.94 31.20 -5.06
CA ARG A 288 5.18 31.00 -4.33
C ARG A 288 6.13 32.18 -4.54
N PRO A 289 6.87 32.66 -3.50
CA PRO A 289 7.96 33.58 -3.70
C PRO A 289 8.97 33.06 -4.72
N GLY A 290 9.25 33.80 -5.80
CA GLY A 290 10.08 33.36 -6.93
C GLY A 290 9.32 32.63 -8.06
N GLY A 291 8.00 32.47 -7.95
CA GLY A 291 7.15 31.85 -8.97
C GLY A 291 7.27 30.34 -9.06
N SER A 292 6.68 29.77 -10.11
CA SER A 292 6.72 28.34 -10.42
C SER A 292 8.07 27.92 -11.02
N ALA A 293 8.59 26.74 -10.65
CA ALA A 293 9.74 26.12 -11.28
C ALA A 293 9.40 25.49 -12.65
N ILE A 294 8.11 25.37 -12.98
CA ILE A 294 7.64 24.84 -14.28
C ILE A 294 7.60 25.98 -15.29
N ASP A 295 8.39 25.83 -16.36
CA ASP A 295 8.48 26.77 -17.45
C ASP A 295 7.36 26.59 -18.50
N ASP A 296 7.20 27.59 -19.35
CA ASP A 296 6.17 27.56 -20.41
C ASP A 296 6.44 26.51 -21.47
N ARG A 297 7.69 26.04 -21.64
CA ARG A 297 8.01 24.93 -22.54
C ARG A 297 7.30 23.64 -22.11
N THR A 298 7.18 23.41 -20.81
CA THR A 298 6.44 22.28 -20.25
C THR A 298 4.93 22.52 -20.28
N SER A 299 4.46 23.67 -19.79
CA SER A 299 3.03 23.92 -19.57
C SER A 299 2.21 24.12 -20.86
N ARG A 300 2.84 24.48 -21.98
CA ARG A 300 2.17 24.66 -23.28
C ARG A 300 1.78 23.36 -23.98
N HIS A 301 2.38 22.24 -23.61
CA HIS A 301 2.08 20.96 -24.26
C HIS A 301 0.72 20.42 -23.83
N ALA A 302 -0.05 19.90 -24.78
CA ALA A 302 -1.32 19.21 -24.52
C ALA A 302 -1.17 18.06 -23.51
N GLY A 303 -0.04 17.35 -23.55
CA GLY A 303 0.30 16.31 -22.58
C GLY A 303 0.37 16.79 -21.12
N TYR A 304 0.79 18.04 -20.89
CA TYR A 304 0.78 18.62 -19.55
C TYR A 304 -0.67 18.73 -19.00
N GLN A 305 -1.58 19.29 -19.79
CA GLN A 305 -2.99 19.43 -19.39
C GLN A 305 -3.62 18.06 -19.15
N MET A 306 -3.35 17.09 -20.03
CA MET A 306 -3.82 15.71 -19.88
C MET A 306 -3.31 15.08 -18.58
N SER A 307 -2.03 15.25 -18.26
CA SER A 307 -1.44 14.77 -17.01
C SER A 307 -2.11 15.40 -15.79
N GLN A 308 -2.45 16.69 -15.83
CA GLN A 308 -3.16 17.37 -14.74
C GLN A 308 -4.60 16.85 -14.51
N ILE A 309 -5.25 16.35 -15.56
CA ILE A 309 -6.56 15.71 -15.46
C ILE A 309 -6.42 14.28 -14.90
N ILE A 310 -5.53 13.49 -15.50
CA ILE A 310 -5.40 12.06 -15.20
C ILE A 310 -4.83 11.84 -13.80
N ARG A 311 -3.90 12.68 -13.32
CA ARG A 311 -3.31 12.53 -11.99
C ARG A 311 -4.34 12.46 -10.87
N LYS A 312 -5.53 13.04 -11.05
CA LYS A 312 -6.61 13.00 -10.05
C LYS A 312 -7.10 11.58 -9.77
N ARG A 313 -6.90 10.66 -10.72
CA ARG A 313 -7.24 9.23 -10.51
C ARG A 313 -6.43 8.57 -9.39
N ILE A 314 -5.28 9.14 -9.03
CA ILE A 314 -4.47 8.62 -7.93
C ILE A 314 -5.23 8.67 -6.60
N GLU A 315 -6.14 9.63 -6.44
CA GLU A 315 -7.00 9.78 -5.26
C GLU A 315 -7.97 8.60 -5.10
N GLU A 316 -8.32 7.90 -6.19
CA GLU A 316 -9.16 6.69 -6.16
C GLU A 316 -8.48 5.58 -5.32
N HIS A 317 -7.16 5.38 -5.50
CA HIS A 317 -6.40 4.41 -4.71
C HIS A 317 -6.35 4.77 -3.24
N PHE A 318 -6.13 6.05 -2.92
CA PHE A 318 -6.14 6.50 -1.53
C PHE A 318 -7.54 6.44 -0.91
N GLY A 319 -8.57 6.82 -1.65
CA GLY A 319 -9.96 6.71 -1.23
C GLY A 319 -10.33 5.26 -0.90
N TRP A 320 -10.07 4.36 -1.85
CA TRP A 320 -10.29 2.92 -1.67
C TRP A 320 -9.44 2.34 -0.54
N GLY A 321 -8.16 2.68 -0.50
CA GLY A 321 -7.24 2.24 0.56
C GLY A 321 -7.68 2.69 1.96
N LYS A 322 -8.19 3.91 2.10
CA LYS A 322 -8.68 4.44 3.38
C LYS A 322 -10.02 3.85 3.82
N THR A 323 -10.87 3.47 2.89
CA THR A 323 -12.20 2.90 3.17
C THR A 323 -12.15 1.38 3.29
N VAL A 324 -11.72 0.70 2.24
CA VAL A 324 -11.65 -0.76 2.17
C VAL A 324 -10.35 -1.28 2.79
N GLY A 325 -9.20 -0.77 2.37
CA GLY A 325 -7.88 -1.20 2.81
C GLY A 325 -7.48 -0.76 4.23
N ARG A 326 -8.28 0.09 4.87
CA ARG A 326 -8.11 0.53 6.26
C ARG A 326 -6.79 1.26 6.54
N ILE A 327 -6.20 1.90 5.53
CA ILE A 327 -4.97 2.70 5.71
C ILE A 327 -5.22 4.09 6.30
N ARG A 328 -6.47 4.49 6.59
CA ARG A 328 -6.76 5.77 7.27
C ARG A 328 -6.03 5.85 8.60
N GLN A 329 -6.12 4.76 9.37
CA GLN A 329 -5.35 4.56 10.59
C GLN A 329 -4.82 3.12 10.60
N THR A 330 -3.50 2.97 10.71
CA THR A 330 -2.90 1.65 10.75
C THR A 330 -3.12 0.96 12.09
N VAL A 331 -3.25 -0.38 12.08
CA VAL A 331 -3.26 -1.22 13.26
C VAL A 331 -1.87 -1.75 13.59
N TYR A 332 -0.91 -1.53 12.71
CA TYR A 332 0.46 -2.00 12.83
C TYR A 332 1.36 -0.91 13.43
N ARG A 333 2.44 -1.32 14.08
CA ARG A 333 3.47 -0.47 14.66
C ARG A 333 4.80 -0.73 13.94
N GLY A 334 5.58 0.33 13.76
CA GLY A 334 6.85 0.29 13.07
C GLY A 334 6.70 0.39 11.54
N ILE A 335 7.58 1.17 10.94
CA ILE A 335 7.50 1.55 9.52
C ILE A 335 7.46 0.34 8.58
N LYS A 336 8.21 -0.73 8.88
CA LYS A 336 8.25 -1.93 8.03
C LYS A 336 6.90 -2.62 7.92
N ARG A 337 6.16 -2.78 9.05
CA ARG A 337 4.83 -3.41 9.02
C ARG A 337 3.78 -2.52 8.38
N VAL A 338 3.88 -1.21 8.58
CA VAL A 338 2.98 -0.23 7.96
C VAL A 338 3.20 -0.20 6.45
N ASP A 339 4.45 -0.21 5.98
CA ASP A 339 4.81 -0.26 4.57
C ASP A 339 4.30 -1.54 3.89
N GLN A 340 4.46 -2.68 4.54
CA GLN A 340 3.94 -3.96 4.04
C GLN A 340 2.41 -3.93 3.89
N HIS A 341 1.68 -3.44 4.90
CA HIS A 341 0.22 -3.31 4.84
C HIS A 341 -0.20 -2.32 3.74
N PHE A 342 0.51 -1.21 3.61
CA PHE A 342 0.25 -0.21 2.56
C PHE A 342 0.46 -0.80 1.16
N LYS A 343 1.59 -1.48 0.92
CA LYS A 343 1.89 -2.15 -0.34
C LYS A 343 0.85 -3.23 -0.66
N LEU A 344 0.49 -4.06 0.31
CA LEU A 344 -0.54 -5.08 0.14
C LEU A 344 -1.90 -4.48 -0.21
N THR A 345 -2.23 -3.32 0.38
CA THR A 345 -3.45 -2.57 0.05
C THR A 345 -3.41 -2.06 -1.39
N MET A 346 -2.27 -1.55 -1.85
CA MET A 346 -2.11 -1.09 -3.24
C MET A 346 -2.18 -2.27 -4.23
N VAL A 347 -1.59 -3.41 -3.89
CA VAL A 347 -1.74 -4.65 -4.69
C VAL A 347 -3.20 -5.08 -4.77
N ALA A 348 -3.93 -5.07 -3.67
CA ALA A 348 -5.35 -5.43 -3.65
C ALA A 348 -6.19 -4.49 -4.53
N SER A 349 -5.91 -3.19 -4.48
CA SER A 349 -6.53 -2.19 -5.36
C SER A 349 -6.20 -2.47 -6.84
N ASN A 350 -4.96 -2.79 -7.16
CA ASN A 350 -4.53 -3.16 -8.50
C ASN A 350 -5.23 -4.42 -9.00
N LEU A 351 -5.30 -5.47 -8.19
CA LEU A 351 -5.96 -6.73 -8.56
C LEU A 351 -7.45 -6.51 -8.87
N THR A 352 -8.14 -5.69 -8.07
CA THR A 352 -9.53 -5.30 -8.31
C THR A 352 -9.67 -4.56 -9.65
N ARG A 353 -8.77 -3.63 -9.92
CA ARG A 353 -8.76 -2.84 -11.15
C ARG A 353 -8.42 -3.69 -12.38
N MET A 354 -7.41 -4.55 -12.29
CA MET A 354 -7.03 -5.48 -13.35
C MET A 354 -8.19 -6.42 -13.70
N ALA A 355 -8.84 -7.01 -12.70
CA ALA A 355 -9.99 -7.90 -12.91
C ALA A 355 -11.12 -7.19 -13.68
N ARG A 356 -11.43 -5.94 -13.32
CA ARG A 356 -12.44 -5.13 -14.02
C ARG A 356 -12.03 -4.81 -15.47
N ILE A 357 -10.79 -4.37 -15.70
CA ILE A 357 -10.32 -4.07 -17.07
C ILE A 357 -10.38 -5.31 -17.96
N MET A 358 -10.00 -6.48 -17.41
CA MET A 358 -10.06 -7.74 -18.15
C MET A 358 -11.50 -8.15 -18.49
N ASP A 359 -12.45 -7.93 -17.59
CA ASP A 359 -13.87 -8.20 -17.81
C ASP A 359 -14.44 -7.25 -18.88
N GLU A 360 -14.13 -5.95 -18.81
CA GLU A 360 -14.51 -4.95 -19.81
C GLU A 360 -13.99 -5.30 -21.22
N VAL A 361 -12.77 -5.83 -21.32
CA VAL A 361 -12.19 -6.28 -22.60
C VAL A 361 -12.90 -7.53 -23.12
N LEU A 362 -13.21 -8.50 -22.25
CA LEU A 362 -13.90 -9.74 -22.64
C LEU A 362 -15.36 -9.49 -23.06
N THR A 363 -16.02 -8.54 -22.43
CA THR A 363 -17.43 -8.20 -22.74
C THR A 363 -17.58 -7.21 -23.90
N GLY A 364 -16.45 -6.74 -24.48
CA GLY A 364 -16.45 -5.77 -25.58
C GLY A 364 -16.93 -4.37 -25.19
N ALA A 365 -16.92 -4.04 -23.89
CA ALA A 365 -17.37 -2.75 -23.38
C ALA A 365 -16.34 -1.62 -23.56
N VAL A 366 -15.12 -1.95 -24.02
CA VAL A 366 -14.09 -0.98 -24.42
C VAL A 366 -13.95 -1.05 -25.96
N GLN A 367 -14.57 -0.11 -26.63
CA GLN A 367 -14.23 0.28 -28.00
C GLN A 367 -13.27 1.46 -27.99
#